data_9366e49d721a5ef87b0d4e62cd9ca90a
#
_entry.id   9366e49d721a5ef87b0d4e62cd9ca90a
#
_cell.length_a   1.000
_cell.length_b   1.000
_cell.length_c   1.000
_cell.angle_alpha   90.00
_cell.angle_beta   90.00
_cell.angle_gamma   90.00
#
_symmetry.space_group_name_H-M   'P 1'
#
loop_
_entity.id
_entity.type
_entity.pdbx_description
1 polymer ?
#
loop_
_entity_poly.entity_id
_entity_poly.type
_entity_poly.pdbx_seq_one_letter_code
_entity_poly.pdbx_strand_id
1 'polypeptide(L)'
;MQMLDTIGDKGIGVVASTCKELQELRVFPSELYGAGNAGVTEEGLVAVSAGCPKLNSILYFCQQMSNAALITVAKHCPNFIRFRLATLNPTIPDAVTNLPLDEGFGAIVQSCKGLKRLSVSGLLTDQVFLYIGTYAEQLEMLSIAFAGDSDRGMLYVLNGCKKLKKLEIRDSPFGNVALLADVGKYATMRSLWMSVL
;
A
#
# COMPACT_ATOMS: atom_id res chain seq x y z
N MET A 1 -17.11 28.40 10.59
CA MET A 1 -15.75 27.96 10.96
C MET A 1 -15.24 27.16 9.77
N GLN A 2 -14.43 27.79 8.90
CA GLN A 2 -13.85 27.10 7.75
C GLN A 2 -12.82 26.12 8.32
N MET A 3 -13.10 24.83 8.19
CA MET A 3 -12.12 23.81 8.49
C MET A 3 -11.00 23.92 7.45
N LEU A 4 -9.81 23.87 7.92
CA LEU A 4 -8.59 23.92 7.14
C LEU A 4 -8.44 22.65 6.30
N ASP A 5 -9.04 22.59 5.14
CA ASP A 5 -8.81 21.63 4.07
C ASP A 5 -7.43 21.86 3.45
N THR A 6 -6.28 21.42 4.15
CA THR A 6 -5.28 22.36 3.76
C THR A 6 -3.87 21.92 3.89
N ILE A 7 -3.65 20.61 4.01
CA ILE A 7 -2.36 20.09 3.64
C ILE A 7 -2.49 19.56 2.21
N GLY A 8 -2.01 20.34 1.26
CA GLY A 8 -1.84 19.92 -0.13
C GLY A 8 -0.38 19.59 -0.41
N ASP A 9 -0.10 19.21 -1.65
CA ASP A 9 1.25 18.85 -2.11
C ASP A 9 2.28 19.94 -1.84
N LYS A 10 1.88 21.22 -1.86
CA LYS A 10 2.76 22.35 -1.49
C LYS A 10 3.24 22.24 -0.04
N GLY A 11 2.34 21.91 0.90
CA GLY A 11 2.69 21.72 2.30
C GLY A 11 3.60 20.50 2.51
N ILE A 12 3.28 19.40 1.84
CA ILE A 12 4.13 18.20 1.82
C ILE A 12 5.51 18.50 1.21
N GLY A 13 5.57 19.34 0.16
CA GLY A 13 6.82 19.79 -0.44
C GLY A 13 7.72 20.56 0.54
N VAL A 14 7.14 21.41 1.41
CA VAL A 14 7.88 22.08 2.48
C VAL A 14 8.43 21.07 3.49
N VAL A 15 7.64 20.09 3.91
CA VAL A 15 8.12 18.98 4.76
C VAL A 15 9.28 18.25 4.09
N ALA A 16 9.15 17.90 2.81
CA ALA A 16 10.18 17.22 2.03
C ALA A 16 11.51 18.02 1.98
N SER A 17 11.43 19.33 1.85
CA SER A 17 12.61 20.19 1.75
C SER A 17 13.33 20.41 3.08
N THR A 18 12.59 20.39 4.20
CA THR A 18 13.10 20.79 5.53
C THR A 18 13.31 19.63 6.50
N CYS A 19 12.48 18.60 6.47
CA CYS A 19 12.44 17.56 7.49
C CYS A 19 13.36 16.37 7.16
N LYS A 20 14.68 16.58 7.20
CA LYS A 20 15.68 15.54 6.84
C LYS A 20 15.74 14.36 7.83
N GLU A 21 15.26 14.56 9.06
CA GLU A 21 15.20 13.53 10.10
C GLU A 21 13.86 12.78 10.15
N LEU A 22 12.93 13.08 9.22
CA LEU A 22 11.60 12.47 9.22
C LEU A 22 11.70 10.96 8.99
N GLN A 23 11.15 10.19 9.91
CA GLN A 23 11.11 8.72 9.86
C GLN A 23 9.71 8.19 9.61
N GLU A 24 8.69 8.89 10.01
CA GLU A 24 7.29 8.49 9.85
C GLU A 24 6.45 9.66 9.35
N LEU A 25 5.63 9.40 8.32
CA LEU A 25 4.63 10.33 7.82
C LEU A 25 3.26 9.64 7.78
N ARG A 26 2.24 10.32 8.30
CA ARG A 26 0.85 9.88 8.17
C ARG A 26 0.01 11.02 7.60
N VAL A 27 -0.64 10.75 6.48
CA VAL A 27 -1.53 11.68 5.79
C VAL A 27 -2.91 11.06 5.68
N PHE A 28 -3.89 11.72 6.29
CA PHE A 28 -5.30 11.31 6.26
C PHE A 28 -6.12 12.38 5.57
N PRO A 29 -7.13 12.04 4.79
CA PRO A 29 -8.11 13.02 4.32
C PRO A 29 -8.94 13.49 5.52
N SER A 30 -9.34 14.77 5.50
CA SER A 30 -10.24 15.35 6.52
C SER A 30 -11.64 14.74 6.46
N GLU A 31 -12.08 14.33 5.26
CA GLU A 31 -13.36 13.64 5.01
C GLU A 31 -13.15 12.42 4.11
N LEU A 32 -13.55 11.24 4.61
CA LEU A 32 -13.42 9.98 3.87
C LEU A 32 -14.48 9.84 2.74
N TYR A 33 -15.56 10.63 2.78
CA TYR A 33 -16.72 10.48 1.89
C TYR A 33 -17.22 11.80 1.27
N GLY A 34 -16.44 12.87 1.34
CA GLY A 34 -16.79 14.14 0.72
C GLY A 34 -16.34 14.23 -0.74
N ALA A 35 -17.06 14.99 -1.55
CA ALA A 35 -16.69 15.32 -2.94
C ALA A 35 -15.48 16.28 -3.01
N GLY A 36 -14.73 16.43 -1.93
CA GLY A 36 -13.53 17.26 -1.85
C GLY A 36 -12.36 16.55 -2.52
N ASN A 37 -11.62 17.27 -3.35
CA ASN A 37 -10.32 16.83 -3.83
C ASN A 37 -9.40 16.64 -2.63
N ALA A 38 -8.87 15.45 -2.43
CA ALA A 38 -7.73 15.27 -1.54
C ALA A 38 -6.65 16.23 -2.02
N GLY A 39 -6.31 17.22 -1.19
CA GLY A 39 -5.30 18.22 -1.55
C GLY A 39 -3.89 17.63 -1.69
N VAL A 40 -3.77 16.33 -1.42
CA VAL A 40 -2.53 15.55 -1.45
C VAL A 40 -2.65 14.50 -2.55
N THR A 41 -1.68 14.49 -3.45
CA THR A 41 -1.61 13.58 -4.59
C THR A 41 -0.35 12.72 -4.54
N GLU A 42 -0.09 11.97 -5.60
CA GLU A 42 1.17 11.22 -5.76
C GLU A 42 2.41 12.12 -5.78
N GLU A 43 2.26 13.39 -6.19
CA GLU A 43 3.37 14.36 -6.21
C GLU A 43 3.92 14.61 -4.80
N GLY A 44 3.04 14.75 -3.82
CA GLY A 44 3.44 14.90 -2.42
C GLY A 44 4.18 13.65 -1.90
N LEU A 45 3.72 12.46 -2.26
CA LEU A 45 4.38 11.21 -1.87
C LEU A 45 5.78 11.10 -2.51
N VAL A 46 5.91 11.40 -3.79
CA VAL A 46 7.20 11.41 -4.50
C VAL A 46 8.13 12.44 -3.88
N ALA A 47 7.65 13.67 -3.63
CA ALA A 47 8.46 14.73 -3.04
C ALA A 47 9.02 14.32 -1.67
N VAL A 48 8.18 13.78 -0.77
CA VAL A 48 8.64 13.37 0.57
C VAL A 48 9.58 12.17 0.51
N SER A 49 9.37 11.25 -0.42
CA SER A 49 10.27 10.12 -0.62
C SER A 49 11.69 10.58 -1.03
N ALA A 50 11.77 11.57 -1.89
CA ALA A 50 13.04 12.13 -2.34
C ALA A 50 13.71 13.03 -1.29
N GLY A 51 12.90 13.77 -0.54
CA GLY A 51 13.39 14.80 0.40
C GLY A 51 13.71 14.30 1.79
N CYS A 52 13.17 13.17 2.24
CA CYS A 52 13.30 12.64 3.61
C CYS A 52 14.04 11.30 3.62
N PRO A 53 15.38 11.29 3.63
CA PRO A 53 16.20 10.08 3.45
C PRO A 53 16.08 9.06 4.58
N LYS A 54 15.57 9.46 5.75
CA LYS A 54 15.34 8.57 6.90
C LYS A 54 13.93 8.00 6.98
N LEU A 55 13.08 8.32 6.00
CA LEU A 55 11.69 7.86 5.97
C LEU A 55 11.63 6.34 5.84
N ASN A 56 11.03 5.68 6.82
CA ASN A 56 10.89 4.22 6.88
C ASN A 56 9.46 3.75 7.18
N SER A 57 8.56 4.66 7.48
CA SER A 57 7.16 4.38 7.79
C SER A 57 6.25 5.41 7.15
N ILE A 58 5.30 4.95 6.34
CA ILE A 58 4.31 5.84 5.72
C ILE A 58 2.91 5.25 5.79
N LEU A 59 1.93 6.12 6.04
CA LEU A 59 0.52 5.92 5.79
C LEU A 59 0.02 7.09 4.96
N TYR A 60 -0.42 6.81 3.75
CA TYR A 60 -0.76 7.82 2.78
C TYR A 60 -2.11 7.54 2.12
N PHE A 61 -2.98 8.53 2.14
CA PHE A 61 -4.27 8.51 1.47
C PHE A 61 -4.26 9.52 0.33
N CYS A 62 -4.63 9.08 -0.87
CA CYS A 62 -4.76 9.95 -2.04
C CYS A 62 -5.92 9.49 -2.92
N GLN A 63 -6.35 10.31 -3.86
CA GLN A 63 -7.43 9.93 -4.78
C GLN A 63 -7.00 8.83 -5.75
N GLN A 64 -5.82 9.01 -6.30
CA GLN A 64 -5.25 8.13 -7.34
C GLN A 64 -3.74 8.00 -7.13
N MET A 65 -3.17 6.96 -7.73
CA MET A 65 -1.74 6.69 -7.72
C MET A 65 -1.34 6.13 -9.08
N SER A 66 -0.11 6.41 -9.53
CA SER A 66 0.45 5.79 -10.73
C SER A 66 1.54 4.78 -10.39
N ASN A 67 1.76 3.83 -11.30
CA ASN A 67 2.91 2.92 -11.22
C ASN A 67 4.23 3.69 -11.20
N ALA A 68 4.35 4.74 -12.02
CA ALA A 68 5.56 5.57 -12.10
C ALA A 68 5.91 6.22 -10.75
N ALA A 69 4.91 6.76 -10.03
CA ALA A 69 5.09 7.33 -8.71
C ALA A 69 5.57 6.27 -7.71
N LEU A 70 4.91 5.11 -7.64
CA LEU A 70 5.29 4.02 -6.73
C LEU A 70 6.69 3.48 -7.03
N ILE A 71 7.07 3.32 -8.30
CA ILE A 71 8.41 2.91 -8.71
C ILE A 71 9.46 3.95 -8.26
N THR A 72 9.13 5.24 -8.38
CA THR A 72 10.00 6.33 -7.93
C THR A 72 10.18 6.31 -6.41
N VAL A 73 9.10 6.15 -5.67
CA VAL A 73 9.12 6.01 -4.20
C VAL A 73 9.94 4.79 -3.76
N ALA A 74 9.79 3.65 -4.44
CA ALA A 74 10.57 2.44 -4.17
C ALA A 74 12.09 2.66 -4.31
N LYS A 75 12.50 3.44 -5.31
CA LYS A 75 13.91 3.80 -5.53
C LYS A 75 14.46 4.72 -4.45
N HIS A 76 13.66 5.69 -4.00
CA HIS A 76 14.09 6.66 -2.99
C HIS A 76 14.13 6.08 -1.58
N CYS A 77 13.19 5.18 -1.25
CA CYS A 77 13.00 4.67 0.12
C CYS A 77 13.13 3.14 0.20
N PRO A 78 14.30 2.54 -0.09
CA PRO A 78 14.49 1.08 0.01
C PRO A 78 14.43 0.56 1.45
N ASN A 79 14.44 1.45 2.44
CA ASN A 79 14.44 1.13 3.86
C ASN A 79 13.04 1.13 4.50
N PHE A 80 11.96 1.14 3.73
CA PHE A 80 10.62 1.04 4.31
C PHE A 80 10.45 -0.23 5.14
N ILE A 81 9.98 -0.01 6.36
CA ILE A 81 9.51 -1.05 7.29
C ILE A 81 7.99 -1.13 7.23
N ARG A 82 7.33 0.01 6.97
CA ARG A 82 5.87 0.13 6.87
C ARG A 82 5.51 0.98 5.66
N PHE A 83 4.82 0.37 4.72
CA PHE A 83 4.25 1.07 3.58
C PHE A 83 2.75 0.80 3.53
N ARG A 84 1.96 1.86 3.73
CA ARG A 84 0.49 1.78 3.73
C ARG A 84 -0.06 2.86 2.82
N LEU A 85 -0.61 2.42 1.70
CA LEU A 85 -1.27 3.28 0.73
C LEU A 85 -2.75 2.92 0.67
N ALA A 86 -3.60 3.93 0.68
CA ALA A 86 -5.02 3.80 0.40
C ALA A 86 -5.43 4.80 -0.69
N THR A 87 -5.96 4.29 -1.78
CA THR A 87 -6.58 5.11 -2.83
C THR A 87 -8.07 5.26 -2.54
N LEU A 88 -8.59 6.48 -2.65
CA LEU A 88 -10.02 6.76 -2.44
C LEU A 88 -10.88 6.20 -3.58
N ASN A 89 -10.29 6.07 -4.77
CA ASN A 89 -10.93 5.50 -5.95
C ASN A 89 -10.22 4.19 -6.38
N PRO A 90 -10.45 3.08 -5.65
CA PRO A 90 -9.67 1.86 -5.81
C PRO A 90 -9.93 1.11 -7.13
N THR A 91 -10.99 1.43 -7.85
CA THR A 91 -11.35 0.77 -9.12
C THR A 91 -10.78 1.48 -10.34
N ILE A 92 -10.13 2.64 -10.16
CA ILE A 92 -9.56 3.41 -11.26
C ILE A 92 -8.13 2.93 -11.53
N PRO A 93 -7.80 2.58 -12.78
CA PRO A 93 -6.44 2.21 -13.16
C PRO A 93 -5.48 3.41 -13.10
N ASP A 94 -4.20 3.13 -13.26
CA ASP A 94 -3.16 4.14 -13.48
C ASP A 94 -3.56 5.09 -14.63
N ALA A 95 -3.64 6.39 -14.32
CA ALA A 95 -4.13 7.40 -15.25
C ALA A 95 -3.22 7.58 -16.49
N VAL A 96 -1.97 7.16 -16.41
CA VAL A 96 -0.97 7.30 -17.48
C VAL A 96 -0.95 6.07 -18.38
N THR A 97 -0.94 4.88 -17.75
CA THR A 97 -0.75 3.61 -18.49
C THR A 97 -2.05 2.87 -18.74
N ASN A 98 -3.13 3.24 -18.04
CA ASN A 98 -4.41 2.52 -18.00
C ASN A 98 -4.26 1.04 -17.56
N LEU A 99 -3.25 0.74 -16.79
CA LEU A 99 -2.95 -0.58 -16.24
C LEU A 99 -3.24 -0.64 -14.74
N PRO A 100 -3.39 -1.82 -14.16
CA PRO A 100 -3.38 -2.01 -12.70
C PRO A 100 -2.09 -1.50 -12.06
N LEU A 101 -2.12 -1.26 -10.74
CA LEU A 101 -0.97 -0.75 -9.98
C LEU A 101 0.02 -1.86 -9.56
N ASP A 102 -0.03 -3.02 -10.20
CA ASP A 102 0.77 -4.19 -9.85
C ASP A 102 2.28 -3.93 -9.92
N GLU A 103 2.73 -3.27 -10.97
CA GLU A 103 4.15 -2.92 -11.18
C GLU A 103 4.68 -1.99 -10.08
N GLY A 104 3.88 -1.00 -9.70
CA GLY A 104 4.23 -0.03 -8.68
C GLY A 104 4.40 -0.68 -7.31
N PHE A 105 3.42 -1.46 -6.86
CA PHE A 105 3.54 -2.21 -5.61
C PHE A 105 4.59 -3.32 -5.71
N GLY A 106 4.75 -3.93 -6.88
CA GLY A 106 5.83 -4.87 -7.17
C GLY A 106 7.20 -4.24 -6.91
N ALA A 107 7.44 -3.02 -7.38
CA ALA A 107 8.68 -2.28 -7.15
C ALA A 107 8.91 -2.00 -5.64
N ILE A 108 7.86 -1.65 -4.88
CA ILE A 108 7.96 -1.45 -3.43
C ILE A 108 8.46 -2.74 -2.74
N VAL A 109 7.82 -3.89 -2.99
CA VAL A 109 8.21 -5.14 -2.30
C VAL A 109 9.55 -5.69 -2.78
N GLN A 110 9.95 -5.41 -4.01
CA GLN A 110 11.26 -5.79 -4.54
C GLN A 110 12.40 -4.96 -3.93
N SER A 111 12.17 -3.66 -3.72
CA SER A 111 13.18 -2.75 -3.19
C SER A 111 13.28 -2.80 -1.67
N CYS A 112 12.14 -2.90 -0.97
CA CYS A 112 12.07 -2.76 0.49
C CYS A 112 12.20 -4.11 1.21
N LYS A 113 13.42 -4.67 1.25
CA LYS A 113 13.69 -6.01 1.84
C LYS A 113 13.35 -6.13 3.33
N GLY A 114 13.30 -5.03 4.06
CA GLY A 114 12.93 -4.97 5.48
C GLY A 114 11.43 -4.78 5.75
N LEU A 115 10.59 -4.82 4.70
CA LEU A 115 9.17 -4.50 4.81
C LEU A 115 8.42 -5.49 5.71
N LYS A 116 7.83 -4.98 6.80
CA LYS A 116 7.07 -5.76 7.78
C LYS A 116 5.58 -5.52 7.71
N ARG A 117 5.16 -4.33 7.27
CA ARG A 117 3.74 -3.98 7.18
C ARG A 117 3.45 -3.36 5.82
N LEU A 118 2.50 -3.95 5.11
CA LEU A 118 2.06 -3.50 3.81
C LEU A 118 0.54 -3.34 3.82
N SER A 119 0.05 -2.23 3.30
CA SER A 119 -1.36 -2.11 2.90
C SER A 119 -1.44 -1.76 1.43
N VAL A 120 -2.22 -2.53 0.70
CA VAL A 120 -2.46 -2.36 -0.73
C VAL A 120 -3.94 -2.05 -0.95
N SER A 121 -4.19 -1.04 -1.77
CA SER A 121 -5.52 -0.64 -2.20
C SER A 121 -5.42 -0.01 -3.59
N GLY A 122 -6.34 -0.33 -4.45
CA GLY A 122 -6.37 0.16 -5.83
C GLY A 122 -6.74 -0.96 -6.79
N LEU A 123 -6.83 -0.63 -8.08
CA LEU A 123 -6.99 -1.66 -9.11
C LEU A 123 -5.72 -2.50 -9.16
N LEU A 124 -5.80 -3.71 -8.64
CA LEU A 124 -4.70 -4.66 -8.49
C LEU A 124 -5.18 -6.05 -8.88
N THR A 125 -4.33 -6.79 -9.58
CA THR A 125 -4.59 -8.16 -10.00
C THR A 125 -3.89 -9.19 -9.10
N ASP A 126 -4.00 -10.46 -9.42
CA ASP A 126 -3.24 -11.52 -8.73
C ASP A 126 -1.72 -11.36 -8.89
N GLN A 127 -1.27 -10.55 -9.86
CA GLN A 127 0.15 -10.30 -10.09
C GLN A 127 0.83 -9.58 -8.93
N VAL A 128 0.16 -8.61 -8.29
CA VAL A 128 0.73 -7.94 -7.10
C VAL A 128 0.99 -8.93 -5.97
N PHE A 129 0.09 -9.89 -5.79
CA PHE A 129 0.24 -10.91 -4.73
C PHE A 129 1.33 -11.92 -5.05
N LEU A 130 1.59 -12.21 -6.33
CA LEU A 130 2.78 -12.96 -6.75
C LEU A 130 4.06 -12.20 -6.36
N TYR A 131 4.13 -10.90 -6.61
CA TYR A 131 5.28 -10.08 -6.18
C TYR A 131 5.42 -10.09 -4.64
N ILE A 132 4.33 -9.91 -3.90
CA ILE A 132 4.33 -9.94 -2.42
C ILE A 132 4.85 -11.29 -1.92
N GLY A 133 4.30 -12.40 -2.42
CA GLY A 133 4.72 -13.74 -2.03
C GLY A 133 6.17 -14.06 -2.40
N THR A 134 6.69 -13.48 -3.48
CA THR A 134 8.06 -13.73 -3.95
C THR A 134 9.10 -12.90 -3.18
N TYR A 135 8.81 -11.64 -2.85
CA TYR A 135 9.83 -10.71 -2.38
C TYR A 135 9.66 -10.22 -0.95
N ALA A 136 8.45 -10.30 -0.36
CA ALA A 136 8.18 -9.74 0.96
C ALA A 136 8.39 -10.75 2.11
N GLU A 137 9.57 -11.35 2.18
CA GLU A 137 9.93 -12.42 3.15
C GLU A 137 9.81 -11.99 4.62
N GLN A 138 9.94 -10.70 4.92
CA GLN A 138 9.87 -10.16 6.28
C GLN A 138 8.47 -9.70 6.67
N LEU A 139 7.47 -9.90 5.78
CA LEU A 139 6.13 -9.37 6.00
C LEU A 139 5.43 -10.05 7.18
N GLU A 140 5.01 -9.24 8.14
CA GLU A 140 4.29 -9.66 9.34
C GLU A 140 2.81 -9.25 9.31
N MET A 141 2.48 -8.20 8.56
CA MET A 141 1.11 -7.70 8.41
C MET A 141 0.83 -7.33 6.96
N LEU A 142 -0.28 -7.84 6.43
CA LEU A 142 -0.82 -7.46 5.13
C LEU A 142 -2.27 -7.01 5.31
N SER A 143 -2.60 -5.84 4.77
CA SER A 143 -3.97 -5.34 4.65
C SER A 143 -4.28 -5.16 3.17
N ILE A 144 -5.38 -5.73 2.74
CA ILE A 144 -5.82 -5.78 1.33
C ILE A 144 -7.21 -5.18 1.27
N ALA A 145 -7.41 -4.26 0.33
CA ALA A 145 -8.73 -3.70 0.08
C ALA A 145 -8.95 -3.51 -1.42
N PHE A 146 -10.07 -4.05 -1.94
CA PHE A 146 -10.49 -3.92 -3.34
C PHE A 146 -9.45 -4.45 -4.34
N ALA A 147 -8.78 -5.57 -4.03
CA ALA A 147 -7.63 -6.03 -4.79
C ALA A 147 -7.67 -7.54 -5.03
N GLY A 148 -7.09 -7.96 -6.17
CA GLY A 148 -7.01 -9.35 -6.62
C GLY A 148 -8.13 -9.73 -7.59
N ASP A 149 -7.90 -10.80 -8.34
CA ASP A 149 -8.86 -11.35 -9.31
C ASP A 149 -9.41 -12.71 -8.86
N SER A 150 -8.66 -13.45 -8.05
CA SER A 150 -9.00 -14.82 -7.68
C SER A 150 -8.29 -15.29 -6.41
N ASP A 151 -8.66 -16.47 -5.94
CA ASP A 151 -8.00 -17.18 -4.83
C ASP A 151 -6.48 -17.40 -5.03
N ARG A 152 -5.98 -17.39 -6.29
CA ARG A 152 -4.54 -17.56 -6.58
C ARG A 152 -3.70 -16.45 -5.94
N GLY A 153 -4.20 -15.21 -5.92
CA GLY A 153 -3.52 -14.10 -5.27
C GLY A 153 -3.21 -14.43 -3.80
N MET A 154 -4.21 -14.87 -3.05
CA MET A 154 -4.01 -15.24 -1.65
C MET A 154 -3.07 -16.44 -1.48
N LEU A 155 -3.12 -17.42 -2.36
CA LEU A 155 -2.19 -18.57 -2.34
C LEU A 155 -0.73 -18.14 -2.51
N TYR A 156 -0.44 -17.18 -3.37
CA TYR A 156 0.91 -16.64 -3.50
C TYR A 156 1.41 -16.03 -2.18
N VAL A 157 0.57 -15.24 -1.51
CA VAL A 157 0.90 -14.63 -0.22
C VAL A 157 1.14 -15.68 0.87
N LEU A 158 0.21 -16.63 1.03
CA LEU A 158 0.32 -17.70 2.03
C LEU A 158 1.52 -18.62 1.79
N ASN A 159 1.88 -18.84 0.53
CA ASN A 159 3.06 -19.62 0.16
C ASN A 159 4.38 -18.88 0.42
N GLY A 160 4.43 -17.57 0.24
CA GLY A 160 5.65 -16.80 0.29
C GLY A 160 5.92 -16.13 1.63
N CYS A 161 4.89 -15.54 2.25
CA CYS A 161 5.04 -14.72 3.45
C CYS A 161 5.04 -15.55 4.75
N LYS A 162 6.13 -16.27 5.01
CA LYS A 162 6.25 -17.22 6.16
C LYS A 162 6.18 -16.56 7.54
N LYS A 163 6.35 -15.25 7.64
CA LYS A 163 6.30 -14.48 8.89
C LYS A 163 4.98 -13.77 9.12
N LEU A 164 3.99 -14.01 8.26
CA LEU A 164 2.70 -13.32 8.33
C LEU A 164 1.97 -13.70 9.63
N LYS A 165 1.61 -12.67 10.41
CA LYS A 165 0.94 -12.76 11.71
C LYS A 165 -0.43 -12.09 11.69
N LYS A 166 -0.63 -11.12 10.81
CA LYS A 166 -1.87 -10.37 10.70
C LYS A 166 -2.26 -10.20 9.23
N LEU A 167 -3.49 -10.61 8.92
CA LEU A 167 -4.08 -10.48 7.59
C LEU A 167 -5.44 -9.80 7.72
N GLU A 168 -5.60 -8.71 6.97
CA GLU A 168 -6.85 -7.97 6.85
C GLU A 168 -7.27 -7.98 5.38
N ILE A 169 -8.50 -8.41 5.11
CA ILE A 169 -9.05 -8.51 3.76
C ILE A 169 -10.39 -7.79 3.74
N ARG A 170 -10.55 -6.85 2.83
CA ARG A 170 -11.81 -6.15 2.60
C ARG A 170 -12.12 -6.10 1.10
N ASP A 171 -13.36 -6.47 0.76
CA ASP A 171 -13.92 -6.34 -0.58
C ASP A 171 -12.97 -6.87 -1.68
N SER A 172 -12.46 -8.08 -1.46
CA SER A 172 -11.53 -8.78 -2.35
C SER A 172 -12.04 -10.19 -2.65
N PRO A 173 -11.78 -10.77 -3.84
CA PRO A 173 -12.40 -12.00 -4.32
C PRO A 173 -11.78 -13.28 -3.73
N PHE A 174 -11.27 -13.22 -2.50
CA PHE A 174 -10.64 -14.37 -1.84
C PHE A 174 -11.66 -15.21 -1.11
N GLY A 175 -11.76 -16.46 -1.49
CA GLY A 175 -12.75 -17.40 -1.00
C GLY A 175 -12.16 -18.63 -0.32
N ASN A 176 -13.02 -19.65 -0.21
CA ASN A 176 -12.69 -20.90 0.48
C ASN A 176 -11.53 -21.67 -0.16
N VAL A 177 -11.32 -21.58 -1.47
CA VAL A 177 -10.23 -22.29 -2.15
C VAL A 177 -8.87 -21.88 -1.60
N ALA A 178 -8.67 -20.57 -1.42
CA ALA A 178 -7.44 -20.07 -0.81
C ALA A 178 -7.34 -20.41 0.68
N LEU A 179 -8.43 -20.23 1.43
CA LEU A 179 -8.43 -20.43 2.88
C LEU A 179 -8.24 -21.90 3.29
N LEU A 180 -8.74 -22.85 2.50
CA LEU A 180 -8.69 -24.29 2.79
C LEU A 180 -7.49 -25.00 2.17
N ALA A 181 -6.76 -24.38 1.27
CA ALA A 181 -5.69 -25.02 0.49
C ALA A 181 -4.56 -25.58 1.37
N ASP A 182 -4.24 -24.92 2.47
CA ASP A 182 -3.21 -25.41 3.41
C ASP A 182 -3.40 -24.73 4.78
N VAL A 183 -4.12 -25.39 5.65
CA VAL A 183 -4.41 -24.89 7.01
C VAL A 183 -3.14 -24.71 7.86
N GLY A 184 -2.06 -25.41 7.57
CA GLY A 184 -0.79 -25.28 8.29
C GLY A 184 -0.14 -23.90 8.13
N LYS A 185 -0.46 -23.17 7.05
CA LYS A 185 0.06 -21.82 6.80
C LYS A 185 -0.51 -20.76 7.73
N TYR A 186 -1.60 -21.06 8.40
CA TYR A 186 -2.19 -20.17 9.40
C TYR A 186 -1.58 -20.35 10.80
N ALA A 187 -0.69 -21.30 11.00
CA ALA A 187 -0.11 -21.60 12.31
C ALA A 187 0.61 -20.39 12.98
N THR A 188 1.14 -19.45 12.17
CA THR A 188 1.75 -18.21 12.68
C THR A 188 0.76 -17.05 12.82
N MET A 189 -0.46 -17.20 12.29
CA MET A 189 -1.45 -16.13 12.25
C MET A 189 -1.98 -15.84 13.66
N ARG A 190 -1.98 -14.56 14.02
CA ARG A 190 -2.49 -14.07 15.31
C ARG A 190 -3.76 -13.25 15.16
N SER A 191 -3.99 -12.71 13.98
CA SER A 191 -5.16 -11.88 13.68
C SER A 191 -5.57 -12.07 12.22
N LEU A 192 -6.80 -12.45 12.01
CA LEU A 192 -7.44 -12.52 10.70
C LEU A 192 -8.71 -11.68 10.78
N TRP A 193 -8.82 -10.68 9.90
CA TRP A 193 -10.01 -9.88 9.75
C TRP A 193 -10.46 -9.90 8.30
N MET A 194 -11.73 -10.20 8.08
CA MET A 194 -12.32 -10.26 6.74
C MET A 194 -13.65 -9.54 6.74
N SER A 195 -13.87 -8.69 5.77
CA SER A 195 -15.14 -8.03 5.51
C SER A 195 -15.46 -8.15 4.03
N VAL A 196 -16.67 -8.58 3.74
CA VAL A 196 -17.24 -8.62 2.39
C VAL A 196 -18.50 -7.76 2.43
N LEU A 197 -18.63 -6.83 1.49
CA LEU A 197 -19.85 -6.02 1.30
C LEU A 197 -20.89 -6.80 0.51
#